data_86dde1dc185408a4b60b299e8e8f0f64
#
_entry.id   86dde1dc185408a4b60b299e8e8f0f64
#
_cell.length_a   1.000
_cell.length_b   1.000
_cell.length_c   1.000
_cell.angle_alpha   90.00
_cell.angle_beta   90.00
_cell.angle_gamma   90.00
#
_symmetry.space_group_name_H-M   'P 1'
#
loop_
_entity.id
_entity.type
_entity.pdbx_description
1 polymer ?
#
loop_
_entity_poly.entity_id
_entity_poly.type
_entity_poly.pdbx_seq_one_letter_code
_entity_poly.pdbx_strand_id
1 'polypeptide(L)'
;MNKIVVGLIFGAILGAVDGATAWFTPEVRAGIVGILIGSSIKGMIVGVFSGWFARKVHSTTWGIVFGAALGLLLAYGVAAMPQPSGHHYYLEIMLPGFVVGAIIGFLTQRMGSPAPQRQTA
;
A
#
# COMPACT_ATOMS: atom_id res chain seq x y z
N MET A 1 7.24 -17.47 -5.59
CA MET A 1 7.09 -16.13 -6.14
C MET A 1 7.95 -15.18 -5.33
N ASN A 2 8.66 -14.29 -6.01
CA ASN A 2 9.54 -13.33 -5.40
C ASN A 2 8.75 -12.34 -4.50
N LYS A 3 9.34 -11.92 -3.40
CA LYS A 3 8.66 -11.01 -2.47
C LYS A 3 8.29 -9.67 -3.09
N ILE A 4 9.07 -9.18 -4.03
CA ILE A 4 8.73 -7.95 -4.75
C ILE A 4 7.48 -8.19 -5.61
N VAL A 5 7.39 -9.34 -6.26
CA VAL A 5 6.22 -9.69 -7.07
C VAL A 5 4.99 -9.86 -6.17
N VAL A 6 5.15 -10.51 -5.01
CA VAL A 6 4.08 -10.62 -4.02
C VAL A 6 3.60 -9.23 -3.64
N GLY A 7 4.54 -8.33 -3.34
CA GLY A 7 4.20 -6.96 -2.98
C GLY A 7 3.47 -6.23 -4.10
N LEU A 8 3.91 -6.41 -5.33
CA LEU A 8 3.27 -5.77 -6.48
C LEU A 8 1.82 -6.23 -6.62
N ILE A 9 1.60 -7.54 -6.58
CA ILE A 9 0.27 -8.11 -6.78
C ILE A 9 -0.67 -7.72 -5.64
N PHE A 10 -0.27 -7.96 -4.40
CA PHE A 10 -1.11 -7.62 -3.25
C PHE A 10 -1.26 -6.11 -3.10
N GLY A 11 -0.21 -5.36 -3.45
CA GLY A 11 -0.29 -3.91 -3.44
C GLY A 11 -1.32 -3.38 -4.41
N ALA A 12 -1.36 -3.94 -5.62
CA ALA A 12 -2.35 -3.53 -6.62
C ALA A 12 -3.77 -3.87 -6.14
N ILE A 13 -3.97 -5.07 -5.62
CA ILE A 13 -5.28 -5.53 -5.17
C ILE A 13 -5.75 -4.71 -3.97
N LEU A 14 -4.91 -4.61 -2.95
CA LEU A 14 -5.28 -3.91 -1.72
C LEU A 14 -5.40 -2.41 -1.97
N GLY A 15 -4.57 -1.87 -2.87
CA GLY A 15 -4.70 -0.48 -3.25
C GLY A 15 -6.03 -0.20 -3.94
N ALA A 16 -6.47 -1.11 -4.81
CA ALA A 16 -7.76 -0.97 -5.46
C ALA A 16 -8.90 -1.06 -4.43
N VAL A 17 -8.80 -1.98 -3.48
CA VAL A 17 -9.80 -2.10 -2.41
C VAL A 17 -9.82 -0.82 -1.59
N ASP A 18 -8.65 -0.28 -1.25
CA ASP A 18 -8.55 0.97 -0.52
C ASP A 18 -9.25 2.10 -1.29
N GLY A 19 -8.94 2.21 -2.59
CA GLY A 19 -9.59 3.24 -3.42
C GLY A 19 -11.09 3.06 -3.51
N ALA A 20 -11.55 1.81 -3.51
CA ALA A 20 -12.98 1.53 -3.59
C ALA A 20 -13.74 2.05 -2.37
N THR A 21 -13.07 2.23 -1.23
CA THR A 21 -13.73 2.79 -0.04
C THR A 21 -14.19 4.22 -0.27
N ALA A 22 -13.65 4.90 -1.27
CA ALA A 22 -14.11 6.25 -1.62
C ALA A 22 -15.56 6.25 -2.08
N TRP A 23 -16.12 5.11 -2.47
CA TRP A 23 -17.53 5.01 -2.83
C TRP A 23 -18.43 5.47 -1.69
N PHE A 24 -17.97 5.32 -0.45
CA PHE A 24 -18.76 5.71 0.71
C PHE A 24 -18.68 7.21 1.01
N THR A 25 -17.90 7.96 0.24
CA THR A 25 -17.82 9.42 0.36
C THR A 25 -18.49 10.02 -0.88
N PRO A 26 -19.74 10.48 -0.78
CA PRO A 26 -20.47 10.94 -1.98
C PRO A 26 -19.77 12.02 -2.78
N GLU A 27 -19.02 12.89 -2.11
CA GLU A 27 -18.35 14.01 -2.78
C GLU A 27 -17.31 13.56 -3.79
N VAL A 28 -16.71 12.37 -3.59
CA VAL A 28 -15.64 11.88 -4.45
C VAL A 28 -16.09 10.70 -5.31
N ARG A 29 -17.35 10.27 -5.16
CA ARG A 29 -17.84 9.06 -5.86
C ARG A 29 -17.77 9.19 -7.37
N ALA A 30 -18.00 10.39 -7.89
CA ALA A 30 -17.96 10.62 -9.32
C ALA A 30 -16.57 10.37 -9.92
N GLY A 31 -15.53 10.52 -9.12
CA GLY A 31 -14.16 10.26 -9.57
C GLY A 31 -13.63 8.89 -9.21
N ILE A 32 -14.51 7.92 -8.90
CA ILE A 32 -14.10 6.63 -8.37
C ILE A 32 -13.12 5.88 -9.27
N VAL A 33 -13.26 5.98 -10.59
CA VAL A 33 -12.36 5.28 -11.50
C VAL A 33 -10.94 5.81 -11.35
N GLY A 34 -10.78 7.13 -11.32
CA GLY A 34 -9.47 7.74 -11.12
C GLY A 34 -8.89 7.39 -9.76
N ILE A 35 -9.75 7.36 -8.73
CA ILE A 35 -9.33 7.00 -7.38
C ILE A 35 -8.86 5.54 -7.33
N LEU A 36 -9.60 4.64 -7.98
CA LEU A 36 -9.21 3.24 -8.03
C LEU A 36 -7.85 3.06 -8.70
N ILE A 37 -7.65 3.72 -9.84
CA ILE A 37 -6.38 3.64 -10.55
C ILE A 37 -5.25 4.22 -9.71
N GLY A 38 -5.45 5.40 -9.14
CA GLY A 38 -4.42 6.05 -8.32
C GLY A 38 -4.08 5.26 -7.08
N SER A 39 -5.10 4.71 -6.40
CA SER A 39 -4.89 3.91 -5.20
C SER A 39 -4.20 2.59 -5.51
N SER A 40 -4.53 1.98 -6.65
CA SER A 40 -3.87 0.76 -7.07
C SER A 40 -2.39 1.02 -7.34
N ILE A 41 -2.08 2.11 -8.05
CA ILE A 41 -0.69 2.48 -8.31
C ILE A 41 0.05 2.75 -7.01
N LYS A 42 -0.57 3.48 -6.08
CA LYS A 42 0.01 3.74 -4.78
C LYS A 42 0.30 2.45 -4.04
N GLY A 43 -0.66 1.53 -4.06
CA GLY A 43 -0.49 0.22 -3.44
C GLY A 43 0.63 -0.58 -4.07
N MET A 44 0.78 -0.50 -5.39
CA MET A 44 1.88 -1.16 -6.08
C MET A 44 3.23 -0.60 -5.65
N ILE A 45 3.33 0.71 -5.48
CA ILE A 45 4.56 1.34 -5.01
C ILE A 45 4.89 0.85 -3.60
N VAL A 46 3.91 0.87 -2.70
CA VAL A 46 4.10 0.36 -1.34
C VAL A 46 4.52 -1.10 -1.38
N GLY A 47 3.86 -1.89 -2.24
CA GLY A 47 4.12 -3.31 -2.35
C GLY A 47 5.52 -3.62 -2.86
N VAL A 48 5.98 -2.91 -3.88
CA VAL A 48 7.32 -3.12 -4.44
C VAL A 48 8.37 -2.77 -3.41
N PHE A 49 8.24 -1.63 -2.74
CA PHE A 49 9.21 -1.22 -1.73
C PHE A 49 9.15 -2.12 -0.50
N SER A 50 7.96 -2.57 -0.09
CA SER A 50 7.83 -3.50 1.02
C SER A 50 8.46 -4.86 0.67
N GLY A 51 8.29 -5.30 -0.56
CA GLY A 51 8.91 -6.54 -1.03
C GLY A 51 10.44 -6.43 -1.05
N TRP A 52 10.94 -5.29 -1.53
CA TRP A 52 12.36 -5.02 -1.51
C TRP A 52 12.89 -5.03 -0.07
N PHE A 53 12.18 -4.35 0.82
CA PHE A 53 12.56 -4.32 2.24
C PHE A 53 12.55 -5.72 2.83
N ALA A 54 11.55 -6.54 2.47
CA ALA A 54 11.43 -7.90 2.98
C ALA A 54 12.58 -8.79 2.53
N ARG A 55 13.17 -8.49 1.38
CA ARG A 55 14.35 -9.23 0.91
C ARG A 55 15.61 -8.83 1.66
N LYS A 56 15.63 -7.65 2.24
CA LYS A 56 16.78 -7.12 2.96
C LYS A 56 16.68 -7.37 4.46
N VAL A 57 15.49 -7.21 5.02
CA VAL A 57 15.27 -7.31 6.45
C VAL A 57 14.25 -8.41 6.71
N HIS A 58 14.67 -9.46 7.38
CA HIS A 58 13.81 -10.62 7.61
C HIS A 58 13.17 -10.51 8.99
N SER A 59 12.22 -9.59 9.11
CA SER A 59 11.50 -9.36 10.35
C SER A 59 10.06 -8.96 10.04
N THR A 60 9.11 -9.75 10.51
CA THR A 60 7.70 -9.44 10.30
C THR A 60 7.34 -8.11 10.94
N THR A 61 7.83 -7.87 12.16
CA THR A 61 7.54 -6.62 12.85
C THR A 61 8.04 -5.41 12.07
N TRP A 62 9.30 -5.44 11.63
CA TRP A 62 9.85 -4.32 10.86
C TRP A 62 9.21 -4.19 9.49
N GLY A 63 8.78 -5.31 8.90
CA GLY A 63 8.06 -5.27 7.64
C GLY A 63 6.74 -4.56 7.77
N ILE A 64 5.99 -4.85 8.83
CA ILE A 64 4.72 -4.18 9.12
C ILE A 64 4.96 -2.68 9.35
N VAL A 65 5.96 -2.34 10.15
CA VAL A 65 6.29 -0.94 10.44
C VAL A 65 6.67 -0.20 9.16
N PHE A 66 7.51 -0.81 8.33
CA PHE A 66 7.93 -0.19 7.08
C PHE A 66 6.74 0.03 6.15
N GLY A 67 5.92 -1.00 5.96
CA GLY A 67 4.75 -0.90 5.09
C GLY A 67 3.75 0.13 5.60
N ALA A 68 3.50 0.13 6.89
CA ALA A 68 2.58 1.09 7.50
C ALA A 68 3.10 2.53 7.34
N ALA A 69 4.39 2.73 7.59
CA ALA A 69 4.98 4.06 7.47
C ALA A 69 4.94 4.55 6.02
N LEU A 70 5.28 3.68 5.07
CA LEU A 70 5.28 4.05 3.66
C LEU A 70 3.85 4.31 3.17
N GLY A 71 2.90 3.45 3.56
CA GLY A 71 1.50 3.64 3.21
C GLY A 71 0.95 4.95 3.77
N LEU A 72 1.30 5.25 5.02
CA LEU A 72 0.87 6.48 5.66
C LEU A 72 1.48 7.70 4.96
N LEU A 73 2.76 7.63 4.61
CA LEU A 73 3.44 8.73 3.94
C LEU A 73 2.81 9.03 2.58
N LEU A 74 2.57 7.99 1.77
CA LEU A 74 1.96 8.18 0.45
C LEU A 74 0.52 8.65 0.58
N ALA A 75 -0.20 8.13 1.56
CA ALA A 75 -1.57 8.57 1.81
C ALA A 75 -1.62 10.03 2.23
N TYR A 76 -0.66 10.46 3.05
CA TYR A 76 -0.57 11.87 3.42
C TYR A 76 -0.35 12.74 2.18
N GLY A 77 0.54 12.32 1.28
CA GLY A 77 0.77 13.05 0.05
C GLY A 77 -0.50 13.23 -0.77
N VAL A 78 -1.30 12.17 -0.88
CA VAL A 78 -2.58 12.24 -1.57
C VAL A 78 -3.56 13.13 -0.83
N ALA A 79 -3.64 12.98 0.50
CA ALA A 79 -4.59 13.75 1.30
C ALA A 79 -4.29 15.24 1.28
N ALA A 80 -3.02 15.59 1.13
CA ALA A 80 -2.60 16.99 1.09
C ALA A 80 -2.84 17.66 -0.26
N MET A 81 -3.17 16.87 -1.29
CA MET A 81 -3.40 17.44 -2.62
C MET A 81 -4.67 18.28 -2.62
N PRO A 82 -4.70 19.38 -3.40
CA PRO A 82 -5.90 20.20 -3.49
C PRO A 82 -7.09 19.41 -4.02
N GLN A 83 -8.25 19.66 -3.45
CA GLN A 83 -9.50 19.04 -3.89
C GLN A 83 -10.42 20.10 -4.45
N PRO A 84 -11.25 19.76 -5.46
CA PRO A 84 -12.20 20.73 -6.01
C PRO A 84 -13.14 21.31 -4.97
N SER A 85 -13.49 20.50 -3.94
CA SER A 85 -14.38 20.95 -2.87
C SER A 85 -13.70 21.85 -1.86
N GLY A 86 -12.37 21.94 -1.89
CA GLY A 86 -11.61 22.64 -0.88
C GLY A 86 -11.40 21.87 0.40
N HIS A 87 -11.94 20.68 0.50
CA HIS A 87 -11.80 19.82 1.68
C HIS A 87 -10.59 18.91 1.55
N HIS A 88 -10.00 18.58 2.70
CA HIS A 88 -8.95 17.59 2.77
C HIS A 88 -9.45 16.42 3.61
N TYR A 89 -9.27 15.22 3.11
CA TYR A 89 -9.78 14.01 3.75
C TYR A 89 -8.63 13.25 4.39
N TYR A 90 -7.92 13.88 5.32
CA TYR A 90 -6.71 13.29 5.91
C TYR A 90 -7.00 11.95 6.58
N LEU A 91 -7.98 11.91 7.48
CA LEU A 91 -8.26 10.68 8.20
C LEU A 91 -8.80 9.60 7.26
N GLU A 92 -9.70 9.98 6.36
CA GLU A 92 -10.34 9.05 5.43
C GLU A 92 -9.34 8.41 4.46
N ILE A 93 -8.24 9.10 4.18
CA ILE A 93 -7.23 8.61 3.25
C ILE A 93 -6.06 7.98 4.00
N MET A 94 -5.62 8.60 5.10
CA MET A 94 -4.43 8.15 5.81
C MET A 94 -4.68 6.90 6.62
N LEU A 95 -5.85 6.76 7.23
CA LEU A 95 -6.15 5.58 8.03
C LEU A 95 -6.18 4.31 7.18
N PRO A 96 -6.92 4.26 6.06
CA PRO A 96 -6.86 3.09 5.18
C PRO A 96 -5.46 2.87 4.61
N GLY A 97 -4.74 3.94 4.27
CA GLY A 97 -3.38 3.82 3.75
C GLY A 97 -2.43 3.19 4.76
N PHE A 98 -2.56 3.57 6.02
CA PHE A 98 -1.79 2.98 7.10
C PHE A 98 -2.10 1.48 7.23
N VAL A 99 -3.38 1.13 7.26
CA VAL A 99 -3.81 -0.26 7.42
C VAL A 99 -3.36 -1.11 6.23
N VAL A 100 -3.59 -0.63 5.02
CA VAL A 100 -3.20 -1.35 3.80
C VAL A 100 -1.70 -1.52 3.75
N GLY A 101 -0.95 -0.47 4.08
CA GLY A 101 0.50 -0.55 4.11
C GLY A 101 1.00 -1.58 5.11
N ALA A 102 0.38 -1.63 6.30
CA ALA A 102 0.74 -2.63 7.31
C ALA A 102 0.47 -4.04 6.81
N ILE A 103 -0.67 -4.25 6.15
CA ILE A 103 -1.03 -5.56 5.60
C ILE A 103 -0.04 -5.96 4.52
N ILE A 104 0.30 -5.05 3.61
CA ILE A 104 1.26 -5.32 2.54
C ILE A 104 2.62 -5.66 3.13
N GLY A 105 3.05 -4.92 4.15
CA GLY A 105 4.31 -5.20 4.83
C GLY A 105 4.32 -6.58 5.47
N PHE A 106 3.22 -6.97 6.09
CA PHE A 106 3.08 -8.30 6.68
C PHE A 106 3.15 -9.38 5.60
N LEU A 107 2.37 -9.20 4.52
CA LEU A 107 2.27 -10.23 3.47
C LEU A 107 3.61 -10.42 2.75
N THR A 108 4.33 -9.34 2.48
CA THR A 108 5.61 -9.46 1.79
C THR A 108 6.67 -10.13 2.65
N GLN A 109 6.56 -10.02 3.99
CA GLN A 109 7.48 -10.72 4.87
C GLN A 109 7.15 -12.20 4.97
N ARG A 110 5.86 -12.56 4.96
CA ARG A 110 5.43 -13.93 5.20
C ARG A 110 5.30 -14.74 3.92
N MET A 111 5.08 -14.11 2.77
CA MET A 111 4.81 -14.80 1.52
C MET A 111 5.92 -14.55 0.52
N GLY A 112 5.98 -15.40 -0.48
CA GLY A 112 7.00 -15.29 -1.52
C GLY A 112 8.31 -15.92 -1.12
N SER A 113 9.15 -16.15 -2.09
CA SER A 113 10.45 -16.75 -1.88
C SER A 113 11.44 -15.71 -1.41
N PRO A 114 12.29 -16.05 -0.44
CA PRO A 114 13.37 -15.15 -0.07
C PRO A 114 14.33 -14.97 -1.23
N ALA A 115 15.24 -14.00 -1.08
CA ALA A 115 16.27 -13.81 -2.07
C ALA A 115 17.06 -15.11 -2.23
N PRO A 116 17.40 -15.48 -3.45
CA PRO A 116 18.14 -16.73 -3.62
C PRO A 116 19.46 -16.70 -2.90
N GLN A 117 19.74 -17.73 -2.24
CA GLN A 117 20.91 -17.85 -1.59
C GLN A 117 21.03 -19.07 -1.21
N ARG A 118 21.23 -19.27 -1.14
CA ARG A 118 21.33 -20.27 -0.78
C ARG A 118 20.77 -20.95 0.01
N GLN A 119 20.48 -21.48 -0.23
CA GLN A 119 19.88 -22.18 0.41
C GLN A 119 20.51 -22.95 1.09
N THR A 120 21.17 -22.87 1.36
CA THR A 120 21.78 -23.41 2.03
C THR A 120 21.41 -24.35 2.48
N ALA A 121 21.28 -24.65 2.37
CA ALA A 121 21.00 -25.47 2.81
C ALA A 121 20.84 -26.00 3.15
#